data_923511a8f334ef90179f51b276035653
#
_entry.id   923511a8f334ef90179f51b276035653
#
_cell.length_a   1.000
_cell.length_b   1.000
_cell.length_c   1.000
_cell.angle_alpha   90.00
_cell.angle_beta   90.00
_cell.angle_gamma   90.00
#
_symmetry.space_group_name_H-M   'P 1'
#
loop_
_entity.id
_entity.type
_entity.pdbx_description
1 polymer ?
#
loop_
_entity_poly.entity_id
_entity_poly.type
_entity_poly.pdbx_seq_one_letter_code
_entity_poly.pdbx_strand_id
1 'polypeptide(L)'
;MVTGPTEIVDVDGKNVKEAVKAYLDAEYDVEWLVISEPDSIVHATPENAAKIQAHFEGKDVVVGIGGGTICDLCKYSTYYYDHENPLPLVIVQTALSVNAFSDDSSVMLINGVKRTVHSRYPLILIIDLDIVAAAPAEMNVSGYGDLIATWTAPVDWYPGNILGMGQHFHTAPSDMIRTQCERLLE
;
A
#
# COMPACT_ATOMS: atom_id res chain seq x y z
N MET A 1 5.98 -10.76 9.78
CA MET A 1 5.43 -10.69 8.41
C MET A 1 3.92 -10.58 8.49
N VAL A 2 3.32 -9.59 7.80
CA VAL A 2 1.88 -9.28 7.84
C VAL A 2 1.28 -9.53 6.45
N THR A 3 0.13 -10.20 6.39
CA THR A 3 -0.58 -10.48 5.14
C THR A 3 -2.09 -10.62 5.36
N GLY A 4 -2.87 -10.61 4.27
CA GLY A 4 -4.30 -10.95 4.28
C GLY A 4 -4.55 -12.45 4.10
N PRO A 5 -5.82 -12.91 4.13
CA PRO A 5 -6.17 -14.32 4.00
C PRO A 5 -6.06 -14.86 2.56
N THR A 6 -6.17 -14.00 1.55
CA THR A 6 -6.19 -14.39 0.14
C THR A 6 -4.90 -15.09 -0.26
N GLU A 7 -4.98 -16.21 -0.94
CA GLU A 7 -3.82 -16.86 -1.54
C GLU A 7 -3.23 -15.97 -2.64
N ILE A 8 -1.91 -15.90 -2.71
CA ILE A 8 -1.17 -15.14 -3.71
C ILE A 8 -0.18 -16.08 -4.38
N VAL A 9 -0.28 -16.21 -5.70
CA VAL A 9 0.61 -17.04 -6.50
C VAL A 9 1.33 -16.22 -7.55
N ASP A 10 2.50 -16.67 -7.97
CA ASP A 10 3.20 -16.13 -9.14
C ASP A 10 2.70 -16.78 -10.45
N VAL A 11 3.30 -16.43 -11.57
CA VAL A 11 2.94 -16.97 -12.91
C VAL A 11 3.15 -18.48 -13.03
N ASP A 12 4.00 -19.08 -12.22
CA ASP A 12 4.25 -20.52 -12.15
C ASP A 12 3.33 -21.24 -11.15
N GLY A 13 2.44 -20.51 -10.47
CA GLY A 13 1.52 -21.05 -9.47
C GLY A 13 2.15 -21.28 -8.10
N LYS A 14 3.34 -20.74 -7.84
CA LYS A 14 4.02 -20.89 -6.54
C LYS A 14 3.42 -19.91 -5.53
N ASN A 15 3.14 -20.38 -4.32
CA ASN A 15 2.64 -19.54 -3.23
C ASN A 15 3.71 -18.54 -2.78
N VAL A 16 3.44 -17.25 -3.05
CA VAL A 16 4.36 -16.14 -2.79
C VAL A 16 4.60 -15.94 -1.30
N LYS A 17 3.57 -16.04 -0.48
CA LYS A 17 3.68 -15.81 0.97
C LYS A 17 4.55 -16.86 1.64
N GLU A 18 4.35 -18.12 1.27
CA GLU A 18 5.15 -19.24 1.78
C GLU A 18 6.59 -19.15 1.29
N ALA A 19 6.80 -18.76 0.03
CA ALA A 19 8.12 -18.60 -0.53
C ALA A 19 8.92 -17.49 0.17
N VAL A 20 8.29 -16.32 0.39
CA VAL A 20 8.92 -15.20 1.11
C VAL A 20 9.19 -15.59 2.57
N LYS A 21 8.21 -16.24 3.23
CA LYS A 21 8.41 -16.71 4.61
C LYS A 21 9.59 -17.70 4.70
N ALA A 22 9.64 -18.70 3.85
CA ALA A 22 10.73 -19.70 3.85
C ALA A 22 12.09 -19.06 3.59
N TYR A 23 12.15 -18.05 2.72
CA TYR A 23 13.37 -17.28 2.48
C TYR A 23 13.82 -16.51 3.72
N LEU A 24 12.89 -15.85 4.40
CA LEU A 24 13.20 -15.08 5.60
C LEU A 24 13.54 -15.99 6.80
N ASP A 25 12.83 -17.10 6.99
CA ASP A 25 13.07 -18.08 8.08
C ASP A 25 14.50 -18.67 8.06
N ALA A 26 15.20 -18.59 6.91
CA ALA A 26 16.56 -19.07 6.80
C ALA A 26 17.56 -18.24 7.63
N GLU A 27 17.27 -16.96 7.89
CA GLU A 27 18.19 -16.04 8.56
C GLU A 27 17.56 -15.26 9.72
N TYR A 28 16.22 -15.24 9.82
CA TYR A 28 15.47 -14.43 10.78
C TYR A 28 14.43 -15.24 11.53
N ASP A 29 14.06 -14.80 12.73
CA ASP A 29 12.91 -15.32 13.47
C ASP A 29 11.62 -14.62 12.98
N VAL A 30 10.84 -15.31 12.14
CA VAL A 30 9.69 -14.75 11.44
C VAL A 30 8.39 -15.13 12.11
N GLU A 31 7.74 -14.15 12.72
CA GLU A 31 6.35 -14.27 13.11
C GLU A 31 5.44 -13.97 11.91
N TRP A 32 4.49 -14.88 11.62
CA TRP A 32 3.53 -14.72 10.53
C TRP A 32 2.15 -14.34 11.07
N LEU A 33 1.72 -13.12 10.77
CA LEU A 33 0.42 -12.59 11.13
C LEU A 33 -0.47 -12.50 9.88
N VAL A 34 -1.59 -13.22 9.91
CA VAL A 34 -2.64 -13.12 8.88
C VAL A 34 -3.78 -12.28 9.44
N ILE A 35 -3.99 -11.10 8.88
CA ILE A 35 -5.15 -10.27 9.19
C ILE A 35 -6.35 -10.81 8.44
N SER A 36 -7.41 -11.16 9.15
CA SER A 36 -8.64 -11.70 8.58
C SER A 36 -9.87 -11.11 9.26
N GLU A 37 -10.97 -11.09 8.54
CA GLU A 37 -12.30 -10.72 9.01
C GLU A 37 -13.32 -11.84 8.69
N PRO A 38 -14.47 -11.89 9.37
CA PRO A 38 -15.43 -12.99 9.21
C PRO A 38 -15.94 -13.19 7.78
N ASP A 39 -16.04 -12.13 6.98
CA ASP A 39 -16.46 -12.15 5.57
C ASP A 39 -15.28 -12.34 4.60
N SER A 40 -14.07 -12.56 5.11
CA SER A 40 -12.82 -12.70 4.37
C SER A 40 -12.38 -11.43 3.61
N ILE A 41 -13.09 -10.31 3.77
CA ILE A 41 -12.73 -9.00 3.18
C ILE A 41 -12.03 -8.17 4.27
N VAL A 42 -10.74 -7.99 4.13
CA VAL A 42 -9.94 -7.20 5.08
C VAL A 42 -10.11 -5.71 4.77
N HIS A 43 -10.50 -4.95 5.79
CA HIS A 43 -10.58 -3.49 5.70
C HIS A 43 -9.39 -2.83 6.40
N ALA A 44 -8.91 -1.73 5.83
CA ALA A 44 -7.89 -0.90 6.47
C ALA A 44 -8.55 -0.05 7.57
N THR A 45 -8.70 -0.63 8.76
CA THR A 45 -9.31 0.03 9.92
C THR A 45 -8.31 0.23 11.06
N PRO A 46 -8.52 1.21 11.95
CA PRO A 46 -7.69 1.38 13.14
C PRO A 46 -7.66 0.11 14.02
N GLU A 47 -8.76 -0.64 14.07
CA GLU A 47 -8.85 -1.89 14.85
C GLU A 47 -7.94 -2.98 14.26
N ASN A 48 -7.91 -3.14 12.94
CA ASN A 48 -6.99 -4.07 12.28
C ASN A 48 -5.53 -3.61 12.41
N ALA A 49 -5.29 -2.31 12.35
CA ALA A 49 -3.96 -1.75 12.62
C ALA A 49 -3.51 -2.03 14.06
N ALA A 50 -4.40 -1.90 15.05
CA ALA A 50 -4.09 -2.22 16.44
C ALA A 50 -3.75 -3.71 16.64
N LYS A 51 -4.39 -4.62 15.90
CA LYS A 51 -4.02 -6.05 15.90
C LYS A 51 -2.57 -6.25 15.42
N ILE A 52 -2.16 -5.52 14.38
CA ILE A 52 -0.77 -5.58 13.87
C ILE A 52 0.19 -5.01 14.91
N GLN A 53 -0.12 -3.85 15.49
CA GLN A 53 0.71 -3.19 16.50
C GLN A 53 0.95 -4.04 17.75
N ALA A 54 -0.03 -4.88 18.14
CA ALA A 54 0.10 -5.78 19.28
C ALA A 54 1.25 -6.80 19.13
N HIS A 55 1.78 -6.99 17.90
CA HIS A 55 2.89 -7.88 17.59
C HIS A 55 4.22 -7.17 17.38
N PHE A 56 4.31 -5.86 17.63
CA PHE A 56 5.53 -5.08 17.30
C PHE A 56 6.59 -5.11 18.39
N GLU A 57 6.23 -5.44 19.64
CA GLU A 57 7.19 -5.49 20.72
C GLU A 57 8.32 -6.51 20.43
N GLY A 58 9.55 -6.07 20.51
CA GLY A 58 10.73 -6.89 20.25
C GLY A 58 10.98 -7.26 18.79
N LYS A 59 10.31 -6.58 17.84
CA LYS A 59 10.54 -6.78 16.40
C LYS A 59 11.46 -5.68 15.83
N ASP A 60 12.28 -6.07 14.86
CA ASP A 60 13.24 -5.19 14.19
C ASP A 60 12.71 -4.63 12.87
N VAL A 61 11.79 -5.34 12.21
CA VAL A 61 11.26 -4.97 10.90
C VAL A 61 9.86 -5.53 10.68
N VAL A 62 9.06 -4.79 9.93
CA VAL A 62 7.74 -5.23 9.45
C VAL A 62 7.82 -5.52 7.96
N VAL A 63 7.38 -6.71 7.53
CA VAL A 63 7.26 -7.07 6.12
C VAL A 63 5.80 -7.26 5.80
N GLY A 64 5.23 -6.38 4.97
CA GLY A 64 3.86 -6.48 4.48
C GLY A 64 3.81 -7.15 3.11
N ILE A 65 2.96 -8.18 2.93
CA ILE A 65 2.78 -8.86 1.65
C ILE A 65 1.31 -8.81 1.27
N GLY A 66 0.99 -8.09 0.21
CA GLY A 66 -0.40 -7.95 -0.24
C GLY A 66 -0.66 -6.79 -1.18
N GLY A 67 -1.94 -6.53 -1.42
CA GLY A 67 -2.44 -5.38 -2.16
C GLY A 67 -2.50 -4.11 -1.30
N GLY A 68 -3.19 -3.08 -1.80
CA GLY A 68 -3.27 -1.76 -1.18
C GLY A 68 -3.71 -1.77 0.28
N THR A 69 -4.72 -2.57 0.63
CA THR A 69 -5.22 -2.66 2.02
C THR A 69 -4.15 -3.10 3.02
N ILE A 70 -3.34 -4.12 2.67
CA ILE A 70 -2.25 -4.57 3.54
C ILE A 70 -1.13 -3.53 3.60
N CYS A 71 -0.83 -2.88 2.48
CA CYS A 71 0.12 -1.76 2.44
C CYS A 71 -0.33 -0.63 3.38
N ASP A 72 -1.57 -0.17 3.26
CA ASP A 72 -2.14 0.89 4.10
C ASP A 72 -2.09 0.54 5.59
N LEU A 73 -2.51 -0.69 5.94
CA LEU A 73 -2.45 -1.19 7.32
C LEU A 73 -1.03 -1.20 7.87
N CYS A 74 -0.05 -1.70 7.11
CA CYS A 74 1.35 -1.75 7.55
C CYS A 74 1.97 -0.36 7.69
N LYS A 75 1.72 0.55 6.74
CA LYS A 75 2.18 1.94 6.79
C LYS A 75 1.59 2.67 8.01
N TYR A 76 0.26 2.58 8.17
CA TYR A 76 -0.44 3.17 9.31
C TYR A 76 0.05 2.58 10.63
N SER A 77 0.12 1.27 10.75
CA SER A 77 0.50 0.59 11.99
C SER A 77 1.91 0.96 12.43
N THR A 78 2.89 0.95 11.51
CA THR A 78 4.28 1.29 11.85
C THR A 78 4.44 2.77 12.19
N TYR A 79 3.71 3.66 11.53
CA TYR A 79 3.77 5.10 11.78
C TYR A 79 3.13 5.46 13.12
N TYR A 80 1.94 4.93 13.43
CA TYR A 80 1.20 5.28 14.65
C TYR A 80 1.61 4.46 15.89
N TYR A 81 2.46 3.45 15.75
CA TYR A 81 3.04 2.73 16.88
C TYR A 81 4.11 3.56 17.61
N ASP A 82 5.04 4.12 16.87
CA ASP A 82 6.07 5.03 17.38
C ASP A 82 6.45 6.03 16.26
N HIS A 83 6.05 7.29 16.44
CA HIS A 83 6.34 8.35 15.47
C HIS A 83 7.80 8.75 15.42
N GLU A 84 8.51 8.63 16.56
CA GLU A 84 9.90 9.07 16.66
C GLU A 84 10.84 8.01 16.10
N ASN A 85 10.54 6.72 16.36
CA ASN A 85 11.36 5.59 15.92
C ASN A 85 10.49 4.49 15.29
N PRO A 86 9.84 4.75 14.16
CA PRO A 86 8.95 3.77 13.55
C PRO A 86 9.75 2.58 13.02
N LEU A 87 9.22 1.36 13.25
CA LEU A 87 9.82 0.14 12.74
C LEU A 87 10.06 0.23 11.23
N PRO A 88 11.22 -0.19 10.71
CA PRO A 88 11.45 -0.30 9.28
C PRO A 88 10.35 -1.13 8.60
N LEU A 89 9.86 -0.65 7.46
CA LEU A 89 8.77 -1.29 6.72
C LEU A 89 9.24 -1.70 5.32
N VAL A 90 9.10 -2.98 5.02
CA VAL A 90 9.27 -3.56 3.68
C VAL A 90 7.90 -3.97 3.16
N ILE A 91 7.57 -3.59 1.94
CA ILE A 91 6.33 -4.00 1.27
C ILE A 91 6.68 -4.86 0.05
N VAL A 92 6.07 -6.03 -0.02
CA VAL A 92 6.02 -6.86 -1.24
C VAL A 92 4.66 -6.62 -1.89
N GLN A 93 4.66 -5.85 -2.96
CA GLN A 93 3.46 -5.51 -3.72
C GLN A 93 3.01 -6.69 -4.56
N THR A 94 1.75 -7.07 -4.45
CA THR A 94 1.22 -8.27 -5.12
C THR A 94 0.20 -7.98 -6.22
N ALA A 95 -0.16 -6.72 -6.43
CA ALA A 95 -0.99 -6.26 -7.54
C ALA A 95 -0.75 -4.76 -7.77
N LEU A 96 -0.89 -4.29 -9.00
CA LEU A 96 -0.86 -2.86 -9.35
C LEU A 96 -2.25 -2.24 -9.17
N SER A 97 -2.84 -2.34 -7.98
CA SER A 97 -4.24 -1.95 -7.76
C SER A 97 -4.45 -0.49 -7.38
N VAL A 98 -3.42 0.16 -6.82
CA VAL A 98 -3.42 1.55 -6.38
C VAL A 98 -2.00 2.12 -6.40
N ASN A 99 -1.87 3.46 -6.38
CA ASN A 99 -0.57 4.14 -6.29
C ASN A 99 -0.04 4.30 -4.85
N ALA A 100 -0.84 3.99 -3.84
CA ALA A 100 -0.54 4.17 -2.41
C ALA A 100 0.70 3.44 -1.88
N PHE A 101 1.28 2.51 -2.64
CA PHE A 101 2.50 1.78 -2.24
C PHE A 101 3.73 2.69 -2.10
N SER A 102 3.77 3.77 -2.86
CA SER A 102 4.94 4.67 -2.98
C SER A 102 4.68 6.08 -2.45
N ASP A 103 3.68 6.28 -1.59
CA ASP A 103 3.39 7.54 -0.92
C ASP A 103 3.50 7.45 0.61
N ASP A 104 3.33 8.56 1.31
CA ASP A 104 3.37 8.66 2.77
C ASP A 104 1.98 8.73 3.40
N SER A 105 0.94 8.32 2.67
CA SER A 105 -0.45 8.33 3.12
C SER A 105 -1.00 6.91 3.22
N SER A 106 -2.03 6.72 4.02
CA SER A 106 -2.81 5.49 4.09
C SER A 106 -4.30 5.79 3.97
N VAL A 107 -5.02 5.00 3.20
CA VAL A 107 -6.47 5.11 3.08
C VAL A 107 -7.12 4.18 4.10
N MET A 108 -7.62 4.77 5.19
CA MET A 108 -8.21 4.06 6.31
C MET A 108 -9.73 4.23 6.34
N LEU A 109 -10.43 3.18 6.74
CA LEU A 109 -11.86 3.22 7.04
C LEU A 109 -12.05 3.60 8.51
N ILE A 110 -12.36 4.88 8.78
CA ILE A 110 -12.52 5.42 10.13
C ILE A 110 -13.98 5.81 10.34
N ASN A 111 -14.65 5.21 11.31
CA ASN A 111 -16.08 5.42 11.58
C ASN A 111 -16.96 5.22 10.34
N GLY A 112 -16.68 4.19 9.53
CA GLY A 112 -17.43 3.88 8.31
C GLY A 112 -17.14 4.80 7.11
N VAL A 113 -16.19 5.73 7.21
CA VAL A 113 -15.83 6.65 6.13
C VAL A 113 -14.36 6.44 5.72
N LYS A 114 -14.10 6.33 4.42
CA LYS A 114 -12.73 6.30 3.90
C LYS A 114 -12.07 7.68 4.13
N ARG A 115 -10.90 7.66 4.76
CA ARG A 115 -10.08 8.83 5.05
C ARG A 115 -8.64 8.58 4.59
N THR A 116 -8.10 9.48 3.80
CA THR A 116 -6.67 9.54 3.57
C THR A 116 -6.02 10.21 4.79
N VAL A 117 -5.15 9.49 5.46
CA VAL A 117 -4.43 9.96 6.64
C VAL A 117 -2.93 9.89 6.40
N HIS A 118 -2.20 10.82 6.99
CA HIS A 118 -0.75 10.78 6.92
C HIS A 118 -0.21 9.51 7.58
N SER A 119 0.78 8.90 6.96
CA SER A 119 1.49 7.73 7.45
C SER A 119 2.99 7.84 7.11
N ARG A 120 3.56 6.89 6.39
CA ARG A 120 4.97 6.91 6.01
C ARG A 120 5.22 6.21 4.70
N TYR A 121 6.33 6.54 4.05
CA TYR A 121 6.86 5.71 2.97
C TYR A 121 7.35 4.35 3.51
N PRO A 122 7.16 3.24 2.80
CA PRO A 122 7.94 2.04 3.09
C PRO A 122 9.43 2.32 2.87
N LEU A 123 10.28 1.68 3.67
CA LEU A 123 11.74 1.76 3.49
C LEU A 123 12.15 1.07 2.18
N ILE A 124 11.51 -0.06 1.88
CA ILE A 124 11.72 -0.84 0.66
C ILE A 124 10.36 -1.24 0.09
N LEU A 125 10.18 -1.02 -1.21
CA LEU A 125 9.07 -1.54 -1.99
C LEU A 125 9.62 -2.55 -3.00
N ILE A 126 9.17 -3.80 -2.89
CA ILE A 126 9.53 -4.89 -3.80
C ILE A 126 8.36 -5.11 -4.76
N ILE A 127 8.63 -5.00 -6.05
CA ILE A 127 7.68 -5.25 -7.13
C ILE A 127 8.28 -6.35 -8.00
N ASP A 128 7.73 -7.55 -7.88
CA ASP A 128 8.09 -8.68 -8.73
C ASP A 128 7.06 -8.79 -9.86
N LEU A 129 7.54 -8.74 -11.10
CA LEU A 129 6.67 -8.70 -12.28
C LEU A 129 5.90 -10.02 -12.48
N ASP A 130 6.46 -11.16 -12.08
CA ASP A 130 5.79 -12.45 -12.18
C ASP A 130 4.64 -12.57 -11.17
N ILE A 131 4.81 -11.98 -9.98
CA ILE A 131 3.74 -11.88 -8.98
C ILE A 131 2.62 -10.95 -9.47
N VAL A 132 3.01 -9.77 -9.96
CA VAL A 132 2.05 -8.76 -10.43
C VAL A 132 1.30 -9.23 -11.68
N ALA A 133 1.98 -9.94 -12.60
CA ALA A 133 1.35 -10.49 -13.79
C ALA A 133 0.32 -11.59 -13.48
N ALA A 134 0.52 -12.35 -12.40
CA ALA A 134 -0.42 -13.37 -11.91
C ALA A 134 -1.60 -12.80 -11.11
N ALA A 135 -1.57 -11.53 -10.73
CA ALA A 135 -2.66 -10.89 -10.02
C ALA A 135 -3.94 -10.83 -10.88
N PRO A 136 -5.14 -10.82 -10.25
CA PRO A 136 -6.39 -10.63 -10.99
C PRO A 136 -6.33 -9.41 -11.90
N ALA A 137 -6.70 -9.56 -13.18
CA ALA A 137 -6.58 -8.51 -14.18
C ALA A 137 -7.33 -7.23 -13.78
N GLU A 138 -8.49 -7.37 -13.14
CA GLU A 138 -9.29 -6.25 -12.64
C GLU A 138 -8.56 -5.43 -11.58
N MET A 139 -7.67 -6.03 -10.78
CA MET A 139 -6.85 -5.29 -9.82
C MET A 139 -5.81 -4.43 -10.53
N ASN A 140 -5.12 -4.97 -11.53
CA ASN A 140 -4.14 -4.21 -12.30
C ASN A 140 -4.81 -3.10 -13.14
N VAL A 141 -6.00 -3.36 -13.69
CA VAL A 141 -6.80 -2.34 -14.38
C VAL A 141 -7.26 -1.24 -13.43
N SER A 142 -7.58 -1.58 -12.18
CA SER A 142 -7.93 -0.57 -11.16
C SER A 142 -6.78 0.41 -10.90
N GLY A 143 -5.54 -0.07 -10.84
CA GLY A 143 -4.36 0.80 -10.69
C GLY A 143 -4.13 1.72 -11.88
N TYR A 144 -4.43 1.25 -13.09
CA TYR A 144 -4.42 2.11 -14.26
C TYR A 144 -5.44 3.26 -14.14
N GLY A 145 -6.67 2.95 -13.66
CA GLY A 145 -7.68 3.96 -13.36
C GLY A 145 -7.23 4.97 -12.29
N ASP A 146 -6.54 4.49 -11.26
CA ASP A 146 -5.99 5.31 -10.19
C ASP A 146 -4.91 6.31 -10.71
N LEU A 147 -4.04 5.86 -11.61
CA LEU A 147 -3.07 6.73 -12.28
C LEU A 147 -3.73 7.79 -13.17
N ILE A 148 -4.78 7.43 -13.92
CA ILE A 148 -5.53 8.39 -14.74
C ILE A 148 -6.22 9.43 -13.88
N ALA A 149 -6.76 9.05 -12.72
CA ALA A 149 -7.34 10.01 -11.78
C ALA A 149 -6.31 11.07 -11.32
N THR A 150 -5.05 10.68 -11.18
CA THR A 150 -3.97 11.61 -10.88
C THR A 150 -3.76 12.66 -11.99
N TRP A 151 -3.99 12.28 -13.25
CA TRP A 151 -3.92 13.23 -14.39
C TRP A 151 -5.01 14.31 -14.33
N THR A 152 -6.19 13.98 -13.84
CA THR A 152 -7.29 14.94 -13.72
C THR A 152 -7.20 15.78 -12.45
N ALA A 153 -6.48 15.36 -11.43
CA ALA A 153 -6.35 16.07 -10.15
C ALA A 153 -5.92 17.54 -10.25
N PRO A 154 -5.02 17.95 -11.19
CA PRO A 154 -4.66 19.36 -11.38
C PRO A 154 -5.85 20.26 -11.75
N VAL A 155 -6.90 19.70 -12.38
CA VAL A 155 -8.10 20.45 -12.76
C VAL A 155 -8.87 20.93 -11.53
N ASP A 156 -8.84 20.18 -10.43
CA ASP A 156 -9.42 20.56 -9.15
C ASP A 156 -8.47 21.39 -8.30
N TRP A 157 -7.18 21.06 -8.34
CA TRP A 157 -6.16 21.76 -7.57
C TRP A 157 -5.99 23.22 -7.99
N TYR A 158 -5.96 23.49 -9.31
CA TYR A 158 -5.77 24.85 -9.83
C TYR A 158 -6.88 25.83 -9.41
N PRO A 159 -8.19 25.56 -9.60
CA PRO A 159 -9.25 26.41 -9.10
C PRO A 159 -9.25 26.55 -7.58
N GLY A 160 -8.98 25.47 -6.84
CA GLY A 160 -8.86 25.51 -5.38
C GLY A 160 -7.79 26.49 -4.91
N ASN A 161 -6.64 26.53 -5.60
CA ASN A 161 -5.58 27.51 -5.33
C ASN A 161 -6.06 28.96 -5.61
N ILE A 162 -6.72 29.21 -6.73
CA ILE A 162 -7.25 30.57 -7.07
C ILE A 162 -8.25 31.04 -6.02
N LEU A 163 -9.08 30.15 -5.50
CA LEU A 163 -10.11 30.43 -4.50
C LEU A 163 -9.54 30.50 -3.07
N GLY A 164 -8.25 30.26 -2.88
CA GLY A 164 -7.64 30.20 -1.53
C GLY A 164 -8.11 29.03 -0.68
N MET A 165 -8.64 27.98 -1.29
CA MET A 165 -9.22 26.81 -0.62
C MET A 165 -8.24 25.62 -0.52
N GLY A 166 -7.01 25.76 -0.95
CA GLY A 166 -6.06 24.65 -1.00
C GLY A 166 -4.61 25.11 -0.96
N GLN A 167 -3.71 24.14 -1.15
CA GLN A 167 -2.29 24.42 -1.23
C GLN A 167 -1.94 25.14 -2.54
N HIS A 168 -0.80 25.84 -2.51
CA HIS A 168 -0.29 26.55 -3.69
C HIS A 168 -0.11 25.61 -4.87
N PHE A 169 -0.66 26.01 -6.04
CA PHE A 169 -0.51 25.24 -7.28
C PHE A 169 0.88 25.39 -7.86
N HIS A 170 1.47 24.28 -8.25
CA HIS A 170 2.75 24.21 -8.94
C HIS A 170 2.59 23.48 -10.28
N THR A 171 3.15 24.02 -11.35
CA THR A 171 3.08 23.43 -12.69
C THR A 171 3.96 22.18 -12.82
N ALA A 172 5.11 22.14 -12.14
CA ALA A 172 6.06 21.05 -12.28
C ALA A 172 5.46 19.64 -11.96
N PRO A 173 4.74 19.41 -10.83
CA PRO A 173 4.08 18.13 -10.61
C PRO A 173 3.04 17.79 -11.68
N SER A 174 2.24 18.79 -12.12
CA SER A 174 1.24 18.62 -13.18
C SER A 174 1.86 18.18 -14.50
N ASP A 175 2.98 18.79 -14.89
CA ASP A 175 3.70 18.46 -16.13
C ASP A 175 4.32 17.06 -16.06
N MET A 176 4.86 16.67 -14.89
CA MET A 176 5.40 15.33 -14.68
C MET A 176 4.30 14.27 -14.81
N ILE A 177 3.16 14.47 -14.15
CA ILE A 177 2.02 13.56 -14.20
C ILE A 177 1.50 13.43 -15.63
N ARG A 178 1.30 14.55 -16.33
CA ARG A 178 0.85 14.57 -17.72
C ARG A 178 1.75 13.74 -18.61
N THR A 179 3.06 13.95 -18.53
CA THR A 179 4.03 13.21 -19.35
C THR A 179 3.99 11.69 -19.09
N GLN A 180 3.81 11.27 -17.83
CA GLN A 180 3.72 9.85 -17.51
C GLN A 180 2.39 9.24 -17.97
N CYS A 181 1.27 9.95 -17.80
CA CYS A 181 -0.04 9.49 -18.26
C CYS A 181 -0.13 9.40 -19.80
N GLU A 182 0.46 10.34 -20.54
CA GLU A 182 0.54 10.27 -22.00
C GLU A 182 1.24 8.99 -22.47
N ARG A 183 2.33 8.58 -21.79
CA ARG A 183 3.05 7.32 -22.09
C ARG A 183 2.24 6.06 -21.76
N LEU A 184 1.27 6.14 -20.86
CA LEU A 184 0.39 5.01 -20.55
C LEU A 184 -0.72 4.81 -21.59
N LEU A 185 -0.98 5.81 -22.43
CA LEU A 185 -2.00 5.76 -23.49
C LEU A 185 -1.44 5.31 -24.84
N GLU A 186 -0.11 5.19 -24.98
CA GLU A 186 0.59 4.65 -26.14
C GLU A 186 0.64 3.12 -26.12
#